data_df9fb2fa193d12c573d4a10ad5ce5730
#
_entry.id   df9fb2fa193d12c573d4a10ad5ce5730
#
_cell.length_a   1.000
_cell.length_b   1.000
_cell.length_c   1.000
_cell.angle_alpha   90.00
_cell.angle_beta   90.00
_cell.angle_gamma   90.00
#
_symmetry.space_group_name_H-M   'P 1'
#
loop_
_entity.id
_entity.type
_entity.pdbx_description
1 polymer ?
#
loop_
_entity_poly.entity_id
_entity_poly.type
_entity_poly.pdbx_seq_one_letter_code
_entity_poly.pdbx_strand_id
1 'polypeptide(L)'
;ENPSIWGELAGLTLTKGHGTGNDFIFLTDENAEIALTPELVARACDRHFGIGADGFIRAARSTASRAGQKLLEEHPDAVWFMDYRNGDGSIAEMCGNGVRAFVEYLRTEGLIELEVGETVKIGTRAGVKTVARTEEGYAIDMGPWSFIHGEAAREGGEDCLVSARGLKTPRAGLSISMGNPHTVVMLGSDGKLDGLDLHSLPQVNPAPVNGTNVEFVVPVDLDVESGAHVGAIRMRVHERGVGETLSCGTGACAAAAATRFWGGEEAPDEWLVHVPGGTLAVTFVLGPDDLEHVVLAGPAQMVSTVVLR
;
A
#
# COMPACT_ATOMS: atom_id res chain seq x y z
N GLU A 1 29.14 17.16 -26.14
CA GLU A 1 28.77 16.29 -24.98
C GLU A 1 27.48 15.57 -25.35
N ASN A 2 27.45 14.25 -25.30
CA ASN A 2 26.21 13.51 -25.46
C ASN A 2 25.27 13.88 -24.31
N PRO A 3 24.02 14.28 -24.57
CA PRO A 3 23.07 14.55 -23.49
C PRO A 3 22.96 13.33 -22.60
N SER A 4 23.05 13.54 -21.29
CA SER A 4 22.89 12.43 -20.34
C SER A 4 21.55 11.71 -20.60
N ILE A 5 21.58 10.39 -20.60
CA ILE A 5 20.37 9.58 -20.72
C ILE A 5 19.39 9.81 -19.56
N TRP A 6 19.87 10.47 -18.50
CA TRP A 6 19.11 10.80 -17.29
C TRP A 6 18.46 12.19 -17.34
N GLY A 7 18.66 12.96 -18.43
CA GLY A 7 18.04 14.27 -18.57
C GLY A 7 18.29 15.16 -17.35
N GLU A 8 17.24 15.74 -16.80
CA GLU A 8 17.29 16.63 -15.63
C GLU A 8 17.58 15.90 -14.30
N LEU A 9 17.52 14.56 -14.26
CA LEU A 9 17.91 13.79 -13.07
C LEU A 9 19.43 13.61 -12.95
N ALA A 10 20.19 13.89 -14.01
CA ALA A 10 21.64 13.74 -13.99
C ALA A 10 22.27 14.66 -12.94
N GLY A 11 23.12 14.08 -12.10
CA GLY A 11 23.81 14.82 -11.03
C GLY A 11 22.98 15.16 -9.79
N LEU A 12 21.68 14.87 -9.81
CA LEU A 12 20.83 15.06 -8.63
C LEU A 12 21.01 13.92 -7.64
N THR A 13 20.80 14.25 -6.37
CA THR A 13 20.73 13.28 -5.29
C THR A 13 19.33 12.72 -5.20
N LEU A 14 19.21 11.40 -5.36
CA LEU A 14 17.98 10.64 -5.21
C LEU A 14 18.12 9.72 -4.00
N THR A 15 17.01 9.40 -3.34
CA THR A 15 16.98 8.48 -2.20
C THR A 15 16.16 7.25 -2.55
N LYS A 16 16.65 6.07 -2.19
CA LYS A 16 15.94 4.80 -2.28
C LYS A 16 15.37 4.43 -0.92
N GLY A 17 14.10 4.05 -0.87
CA GLY A 17 13.46 3.58 0.35
C GLY A 17 12.28 2.67 0.07
N HIS A 18 11.67 2.12 1.12
CA HIS A 18 10.51 1.23 0.99
C HIS A 18 9.59 1.28 2.22
N GLY A 19 8.34 0.86 2.00
CA GLY A 19 7.42 0.45 3.06
C GLY A 19 7.10 -1.04 2.89
N THR A 20 7.58 -1.90 3.79
CA THR A 20 7.40 -3.37 3.75
C THR A 20 7.75 -4.00 2.39
N GLY A 21 8.90 -3.61 1.82
CA GLY A 21 9.42 -4.16 0.56
C GLY A 21 8.85 -3.53 -0.72
N ASN A 22 7.78 -2.74 -0.63
CA ASN A 22 7.31 -1.92 -1.73
C ASN A 22 8.22 -0.68 -1.84
N ASP A 23 9.03 -0.60 -2.88
CA ASP A 23 10.18 0.28 -2.95
C ASP A 23 10.01 1.46 -3.90
N PHE A 24 10.61 2.59 -3.53
CA PHE A 24 10.45 3.86 -4.23
C PHE A 24 11.78 4.59 -4.37
N ILE A 25 11.88 5.40 -5.42
CA ILE A 25 12.89 6.43 -5.59
C ILE A 25 12.26 7.74 -5.19
N PHE A 26 12.93 8.50 -4.33
CA PHE A 26 12.49 9.81 -3.86
C PHE A 26 13.36 10.93 -4.39
N LEU A 27 12.73 12.05 -4.73
CA LEU A 27 13.36 13.29 -5.15
C LEU A 27 12.69 14.47 -4.46
N THR A 28 13.47 15.37 -3.84
CA THR A 28 12.97 16.68 -3.43
C THR A 28 13.07 17.66 -4.59
N ASP A 29 11.91 18.16 -5.02
CA ASP A 29 11.76 19.19 -6.03
C ASP A 29 10.56 20.06 -5.63
N GLU A 30 10.81 20.98 -4.69
CA GLU A 30 9.77 21.74 -4.00
C GLU A 30 8.83 22.49 -4.94
N ASN A 31 9.36 23.02 -6.02
CA ASN A 31 8.61 23.84 -6.98
C ASN A 31 8.12 23.04 -8.20
N ALA A 32 8.40 21.74 -8.23
CA ALA A 32 8.06 20.87 -9.36
C ALA A 32 8.63 21.34 -10.71
N GLU A 33 9.87 21.82 -10.68
CA GLU A 33 10.56 22.41 -11.86
C GLU A 33 11.17 21.32 -12.77
N ILE A 34 11.47 20.14 -12.22
CA ILE A 34 12.10 19.03 -12.95
C ILE A 34 11.05 18.35 -13.82
N ALA A 35 11.35 18.23 -15.11
CA ALA A 35 10.47 17.53 -16.05
C ALA A 35 10.57 16.00 -15.88
N LEU A 36 9.69 15.43 -15.07
CA LEU A 36 9.57 13.99 -14.89
C LEU A 36 8.69 13.39 -16.00
N THR A 37 9.31 13.07 -17.15
CA THR A 37 8.59 12.37 -18.22
C THR A 37 8.37 10.89 -17.84
N PRO A 38 7.31 10.23 -18.37
CA PRO A 38 7.09 8.81 -18.14
C PRO A 38 8.30 7.94 -18.47
N GLU A 39 9.00 8.25 -19.58
CA GLU A 39 10.18 7.51 -20.03
C GLU A 39 11.37 7.65 -19.08
N LEU A 40 11.55 8.85 -18.51
CA LEU A 40 12.61 9.11 -17.56
C LEU A 40 12.37 8.38 -16.24
N VAL A 41 11.13 8.40 -15.76
CA VAL A 41 10.72 7.67 -14.55
C VAL A 41 10.86 6.15 -14.78
N ALA A 42 10.35 5.64 -15.90
CA ALA A 42 10.46 4.20 -16.21
C ALA A 42 11.91 3.75 -16.28
N ARG A 43 12.79 4.56 -16.86
CA ARG A 43 14.23 4.29 -16.91
C ARG A 43 14.86 4.27 -15.53
N ALA A 44 14.53 5.23 -14.65
CA ALA A 44 15.03 5.27 -13.29
C ALA A 44 14.56 4.06 -12.47
N CYS A 45 13.32 3.64 -12.67
CA CYS A 45 12.70 2.50 -12.00
C CYS A 45 13.10 1.13 -12.57
N ASP A 46 13.77 1.07 -13.72
CA ASP A 46 14.23 -0.19 -14.28
C ASP A 46 15.27 -0.85 -13.35
N ARG A 47 15.04 -2.12 -13.01
CA ARG A 47 15.87 -2.85 -12.02
C ARG A 47 17.23 -3.29 -12.55
N HIS A 48 17.40 -3.27 -13.87
CA HIS A 48 18.65 -3.70 -14.53
C HIS A 48 19.45 -2.53 -15.08
N PHE A 49 18.77 -1.51 -15.61
CA PHE A 49 19.39 -0.39 -16.31
C PHE A 49 19.24 0.95 -15.57
N GLY A 50 18.50 0.97 -14.47
CA GLY A 50 18.30 2.13 -13.61
C GLY A 50 18.67 1.86 -12.16
N ILE A 51 18.03 2.61 -11.25
CA ILE A 51 18.13 2.39 -9.81
C ILE A 51 17.30 1.16 -9.41
N GLY A 52 16.14 0.99 -10.06
CA GLY A 52 15.18 -0.06 -9.78
C GLY A 52 14.25 0.29 -8.62
N ALA A 53 12.95 0.35 -8.89
CA ALA A 53 11.90 0.56 -7.90
C ALA A 53 10.53 0.22 -8.47
N ASP A 54 9.55 0.02 -7.58
CA ASP A 54 8.14 -0.11 -7.95
C ASP A 54 7.55 1.22 -8.39
N GLY A 55 8.10 2.35 -7.90
CA GLY A 55 7.65 3.67 -8.25
C GLY A 55 8.61 4.80 -7.91
N PHE A 56 8.23 6.00 -8.32
CA PHE A 56 8.97 7.23 -8.14
C PHE A 56 8.09 8.26 -7.43
N ILE A 57 8.61 8.88 -6.39
CA ILE A 57 7.88 9.89 -5.61
C ILE A 57 8.68 11.18 -5.56
N ARG A 58 8.12 12.24 -6.13
CA ARG A 58 8.64 13.60 -5.97
C ARG A 58 7.99 14.26 -4.77
N ALA A 59 8.82 14.79 -3.86
CA ALA A 59 8.38 15.67 -2.80
C ALA A 59 8.30 17.10 -3.32
N ALA A 60 7.09 17.57 -3.53
CA ALA A 60 6.81 18.94 -3.97
C ALA A 60 6.00 19.70 -2.92
N ARG A 61 6.06 21.03 -2.94
CA ARG A 61 5.11 21.83 -2.15
C ARG A 61 3.71 21.70 -2.77
N SER A 62 2.67 21.66 -1.94
CA SER A 62 1.30 21.62 -2.42
C SER A 62 0.95 22.83 -3.29
N THR A 63 1.63 23.97 -3.07
CA THR A 63 1.51 25.17 -3.91
C THR A 63 2.07 25.00 -5.32
N ALA A 64 2.93 24.03 -5.55
CA ALA A 64 3.61 23.81 -6.84
C ALA A 64 2.75 23.07 -7.89
N SER A 65 1.60 22.55 -7.50
CA SER A 65 0.70 21.84 -8.41
C SER A 65 -0.75 22.31 -8.25
N ARG A 66 -1.53 22.27 -9.34
CA ARG A 66 -2.95 22.59 -9.30
C ARG A 66 -3.74 21.66 -8.35
N ALA A 67 -3.38 20.39 -8.31
CA ALA A 67 -4.00 19.42 -7.42
C ALA A 67 -3.72 19.77 -5.95
N GLY A 68 -2.46 20.08 -5.61
CA GLY A 68 -2.07 20.49 -4.27
C GLY A 68 -2.70 21.82 -3.84
N GLN A 69 -2.71 22.82 -4.71
CA GLN A 69 -3.34 24.12 -4.43
C GLN A 69 -4.82 23.98 -4.04
N LYS A 70 -5.56 23.13 -4.75
CA LYS A 70 -6.96 22.85 -4.42
C LYS A 70 -7.14 22.21 -3.04
N LEU A 71 -6.22 21.33 -2.63
CA LEU A 71 -6.27 20.71 -1.31
C LEU A 71 -5.99 21.71 -0.17
N LEU A 72 -5.15 22.73 -0.42
CA LEU A 72 -4.82 23.76 0.56
C LEU A 72 -6.02 24.68 0.92
N GLU A 73 -7.05 24.73 0.10
CA GLU A 73 -8.27 25.51 0.38
C GLU A 73 -9.00 24.97 1.63
N GLU A 74 -9.01 23.63 1.80
CA GLU A 74 -9.64 22.95 2.95
C GLU A 74 -8.61 22.52 4.00
N HIS A 75 -7.39 22.25 3.58
CA HIS A 75 -6.30 21.74 4.43
C HIS A 75 -5.02 22.57 4.27
N PRO A 76 -4.96 23.79 4.84
CA PRO A 76 -3.81 24.69 4.66
C PRO A 76 -2.52 24.15 5.29
N ASP A 77 -2.62 23.16 6.17
CA ASP A 77 -1.50 22.47 6.81
C ASP A 77 -0.95 21.28 5.99
N ALA A 78 -1.60 20.89 4.88
CA ALA A 78 -1.08 19.89 3.94
C ALA A 78 -0.02 20.48 3.01
N VAL A 79 1.09 20.92 3.60
CA VAL A 79 2.16 21.70 2.92
C VAL A 79 2.87 20.89 1.85
N TRP A 80 3.09 19.59 2.09
CA TRP A 80 3.79 18.68 1.17
C TRP A 80 2.82 17.86 0.34
N PHE A 81 3.15 17.72 -0.94
CA PHE A 81 2.39 16.94 -1.93
C PHE A 81 3.24 15.75 -2.41
N MET A 82 2.67 14.56 -2.30
CA MET A 82 3.24 13.33 -2.82
C MET A 82 2.92 13.16 -4.30
N ASP A 83 3.82 13.59 -5.18
CA ASP A 83 3.70 13.35 -6.62
C ASP A 83 4.22 11.96 -6.96
N TYR A 84 3.31 10.98 -6.87
CA TYR A 84 3.61 9.57 -7.06
C TYR A 84 3.40 9.12 -8.51
N ARG A 85 4.36 8.36 -9.00
CA ARG A 85 4.35 7.71 -10.31
C ARG A 85 4.69 6.24 -10.17
N ASN A 86 3.97 5.38 -10.91
CA ASN A 86 4.30 3.97 -11.03
C ASN A 86 5.65 3.76 -11.70
N GLY A 87 6.23 2.57 -11.60
CA GLY A 87 7.51 2.24 -12.22
C GLY A 87 7.54 2.31 -13.74
N ASP A 88 6.39 2.30 -14.40
CA ASP A 88 6.24 2.52 -15.85
C ASP A 88 6.14 4.01 -16.24
N GLY A 89 6.20 4.91 -15.25
CA GLY A 89 6.07 6.36 -15.41
C GLY A 89 4.64 6.89 -15.43
N SER A 90 3.62 6.04 -15.38
CA SER A 90 2.23 6.44 -15.31
C SER A 90 1.93 7.14 -13.97
N ILE A 91 1.00 8.11 -14.02
CA ILE A 91 0.58 8.83 -12.83
C ILE A 91 -0.28 7.91 -11.96
N ALA A 92 0.02 7.86 -10.67
CA ALA A 92 -0.73 7.13 -9.67
C ALA A 92 -1.38 8.07 -8.64
N GLU A 93 -2.49 7.64 -8.07
CA GLU A 93 -3.25 8.47 -7.14
C GLU A 93 -2.65 8.43 -5.73
N MET A 94 -2.51 7.25 -5.15
CA MET A 94 -2.00 7.05 -3.80
C MET A 94 -1.63 5.57 -3.59
N CYS A 95 -0.68 5.33 -2.69
CA CYS A 95 -0.30 4.00 -2.21
C CYS A 95 -0.01 4.10 -0.70
N GLY A 96 -0.64 3.27 0.11
CA GLY A 96 -0.46 3.29 1.57
C GLY A 96 0.99 3.02 2.01
N ASN A 97 1.70 2.11 1.34
CA ASN A 97 3.12 1.88 1.56
C ASN A 97 3.94 3.11 1.15
N GLY A 98 3.57 3.73 0.01
CA GLY A 98 4.22 4.93 -0.50
C GLY A 98 4.07 6.12 0.43
N VAL A 99 2.89 6.35 1.00
CA VAL A 99 2.66 7.47 1.93
C VAL A 99 3.50 7.31 3.20
N ARG A 100 3.59 6.10 3.76
CA ARG A 100 4.46 5.85 4.93
C ARG A 100 5.93 6.11 4.60
N ALA A 101 6.41 5.56 3.48
CA ALA A 101 7.78 5.77 3.02
C ALA A 101 8.07 7.25 2.69
N PHE A 102 7.07 7.97 2.15
CA PHE A 102 7.19 9.40 1.86
C PHE A 102 7.35 10.24 3.13
N VAL A 103 6.58 9.97 4.18
CA VAL A 103 6.74 10.68 5.46
C VAL A 103 8.09 10.38 6.10
N GLU A 104 8.56 9.13 6.05
CA GLU A 104 9.92 8.79 6.50
C GLU A 104 11.00 9.51 5.70
N TYR A 105 10.82 9.62 4.38
CA TYR A 105 11.71 10.41 3.53
C TYR A 105 11.75 11.87 3.95
N LEU A 106 10.59 12.54 4.09
CA LEU A 106 10.52 13.94 4.50
C LEU A 106 11.23 14.20 5.85
N ARG A 107 11.01 13.28 6.80
CA ARG A 107 11.64 13.37 8.13
C ARG A 107 13.16 13.16 8.07
N THR A 108 13.61 12.16 7.32
CA THR A 108 15.03 11.81 7.18
C THR A 108 15.82 12.91 6.46
N GLU A 109 15.21 13.57 5.47
CA GLU A 109 15.79 14.71 4.76
C GLU A 109 15.68 16.03 5.55
N GLY A 110 15.08 16.01 6.76
CA GLY A 110 14.92 17.22 7.60
C GLY A 110 13.91 18.23 7.03
N LEU A 111 13.00 17.79 6.16
CA LEU A 111 11.97 18.63 5.54
C LEU A 111 10.76 18.84 6.46
N ILE A 112 10.56 17.91 7.39
CA ILE A 112 9.59 18.01 8.47
C ILE A 112 10.20 17.53 9.78
N GLU A 113 9.70 18.07 10.89
CA GLU A 113 9.86 17.51 12.23
C GLU A 113 8.57 16.78 12.59
N LEU A 114 8.68 15.57 13.10
CA LEU A 114 7.53 14.74 13.47
C LEU A 114 7.97 13.77 14.56
N GLU A 115 7.46 13.95 15.77
CA GLU A 115 7.74 13.08 16.90
C GLU A 115 6.72 11.93 17.00
N VAL A 116 7.06 10.89 17.77
CA VAL A 116 6.13 9.78 18.03
C VAL A 116 4.86 10.32 18.70
N GLY A 117 3.70 9.93 18.17
CA GLY A 117 2.37 10.42 18.59
C GLY A 117 1.89 11.66 17.83
N GLU A 118 2.73 12.32 17.07
CA GLU A 118 2.33 13.44 16.23
C GLU A 118 1.80 12.99 14.87
N THR A 119 1.07 13.89 14.21
CA THR A 119 0.49 13.66 12.88
C THR A 119 0.95 14.73 11.89
N VAL A 120 1.02 14.35 10.62
CA VAL A 120 1.25 15.25 9.50
C VAL A 120 0.21 15.01 8.41
N LYS A 121 -0.22 16.07 7.75
CA LYS A 121 -1.10 15.98 6.58
C LYS A 121 -0.29 16.04 5.30
N ILE A 122 -0.53 15.07 4.43
CA ILE A 122 0.12 14.92 3.12
C ILE A 122 -0.92 15.08 2.03
N GLY A 123 -0.68 16.00 1.11
CA GLY A 123 -1.47 16.11 -0.11
C GLY A 123 -1.16 14.97 -1.09
N THR A 124 -2.20 14.35 -1.64
CA THR A 124 -2.08 13.33 -2.70
C THR A 124 -3.14 13.57 -3.76
N ARG A 125 -3.05 12.87 -4.90
CA ARG A 125 -4.11 12.93 -5.92
C ARG A 125 -5.43 12.30 -5.46
N ALA A 126 -5.38 11.44 -4.43
CA ALA A 126 -6.56 10.88 -3.78
C ALA A 126 -7.03 11.69 -2.55
N GLY A 127 -6.66 12.96 -2.47
CA GLY A 127 -6.99 13.83 -1.34
C GLY A 127 -5.88 13.92 -0.30
N VAL A 128 -6.20 14.56 0.82
CA VAL A 128 -5.27 14.68 1.96
C VAL A 128 -5.28 13.40 2.79
N LYS A 129 -4.10 12.96 3.17
CA LYS A 129 -3.91 11.84 4.09
C LYS A 129 -3.25 12.32 5.37
N THR A 130 -3.85 11.94 6.50
CA THR A 130 -3.26 12.19 7.82
C THR A 130 -2.45 10.98 8.25
N VAL A 131 -1.17 11.18 8.49
CA VAL A 131 -0.23 10.13 8.87
C VAL A 131 0.25 10.39 10.29
N ALA A 132 0.11 9.41 11.15
CA ALA A 132 0.63 9.45 12.52
C ALA A 132 1.98 8.74 12.60
N ARG A 133 2.94 9.31 13.30
CA ARG A 133 4.17 8.61 13.66
C ARG A 133 3.93 7.72 14.88
N THR A 134 4.30 6.46 14.78
CA THR A 134 4.26 5.48 15.88
C THR A 134 5.67 5.07 16.29
N GLU A 135 5.81 4.32 17.37
CA GLU A 135 7.11 3.76 17.77
C GLU A 135 7.70 2.81 16.71
N GLU A 136 6.84 2.10 15.98
CA GLU A 136 7.23 1.09 15.00
C GLU A 136 7.19 1.57 13.55
N GLY A 137 6.79 2.83 13.32
CA GLY A 137 6.69 3.38 11.97
C GLY A 137 5.60 4.44 11.83
N TYR A 138 4.66 4.21 10.93
CA TYR A 138 3.61 5.17 10.56
C TYR A 138 2.26 4.50 10.42
N ALA A 139 1.22 5.19 10.88
CA ALA A 139 -0.17 4.77 10.75
C ALA A 139 -0.96 5.75 9.88
N ILE A 140 -1.86 5.22 9.05
CA ILE A 140 -2.69 5.98 8.12
C ILE A 140 -4.11 5.42 8.11
N ASP A 141 -5.11 6.28 8.16
CA ASP A 141 -6.50 5.91 7.91
C ASP A 141 -6.70 5.65 6.41
N MET A 142 -6.99 4.40 6.06
CA MET A 142 -7.23 3.96 4.69
C MET A 142 -8.67 4.16 4.25
N GLY A 143 -9.53 4.65 5.13
CA GLY A 143 -10.96 4.85 4.89
C GLY A 143 -11.80 3.61 5.19
N PRO A 144 -13.12 3.68 4.88
CA PRO A 144 -14.04 2.59 5.14
C PRO A 144 -13.84 1.42 4.17
N TRP A 145 -14.19 0.24 4.63
CA TRP A 145 -14.27 -0.96 3.83
C TRP A 145 -15.73 -1.38 3.59
N SER A 146 -15.99 -2.19 2.57
CA SER A 146 -17.31 -2.73 2.31
C SER A 146 -17.27 -4.06 1.54
N PHE A 147 -18.37 -4.81 1.61
CA PHE A 147 -18.58 -5.95 0.70
C PHE A 147 -18.92 -5.43 -0.69
N ILE A 148 -18.24 -5.95 -1.72
CA ILE A 148 -18.55 -5.60 -3.12
C ILE A 148 -19.95 -6.07 -3.51
N HIS A 149 -20.34 -7.26 -3.07
CA HIS A 149 -21.64 -7.87 -3.38
C HIS A 149 -22.68 -7.74 -2.23
N GLY A 150 -22.44 -6.81 -1.30
CA GLY A 150 -23.42 -6.38 -0.27
C GLY A 150 -23.92 -7.50 0.63
N GLU A 151 -25.24 -7.55 0.85
CA GLU A 151 -25.87 -8.49 1.79
C GLU A 151 -25.68 -9.97 1.39
N ALA A 152 -25.66 -10.30 0.09
CA ALA A 152 -25.47 -11.68 -0.36
C ALA A 152 -24.09 -12.23 0.07
N ALA A 153 -23.05 -11.39 0.00
CA ALA A 153 -21.72 -11.74 0.49
C ALA A 153 -21.70 -11.88 2.01
N ARG A 154 -22.40 -11.01 2.72
CA ARG A 154 -22.54 -11.06 4.19
C ARG A 154 -23.24 -12.33 4.68
N GLU A 155 -24.33 -12.72 4.04
CA GLU A 155 -25.07 -13.91 4.42
C GLU A 155 -24.32 -15.21 4.08
N GLY A 156 -23.68 -15.26 2.91
CA GLY A 156 -22.96 -16.44 2.43
C GLY A 156 -21.55 -16.61 3.02
N GLY A 157 -20.92 -15.53 3.43
CA GLY A 157 -19.51 -15.50 3.84
C GLY A 157 -18.53 -15.71 2.68
N GLU A 158 -19.05 -15.88 1.47
CA GLU A 158 -18.30 -16.05 0.21
C GLU A 158 -19.15 -15.57 -0.95
N ASP A 159 -18.53 -15.17 -2.04
CA ASP A 159 -19.25 -14.68 -3.23
C ASP A 159 -18.60 -15.09 -4.56
N CYS A 160 -17.52 -15.84 -4.50
CA CYS A 160 -16.83 -16.34 -5.69
C CYS A 160 -16.01 -17.61 -5.40
N LEU A 161 -15.54 -18.23 -6.48
CA LEU A 161 -14.56 -19.32 -6.44
C LEU A 161 -13.26 -18.85 -7.09
N VAL A 162 -12.14 -19.16 -6.46
CA VAL A 162 -10.81 -18.77 -6.92
C VAL A 162 -9.97 -20.01 -7.20
N SER A 163 -9.43 -20.07 -8.41
CA SER A 163 -8.42 -21.06 -8.83
C SER A 163 -7.07 -20.38 -8.97
N ALA A 164 -6.03 -21.00 -8.47
CA ALA A 164 -4.66 -20.53 -8.61
C ALA A 164 -3.71 -21.70 -8.84
N ARG A 165 -2.60 -21.45 -9.51
CA ARG A 165 -1.57 -22.46 -9.70
C ARG A 165 -0.95 -22.83 -8.33
N GLY A 166 -0.92 -24.12 -8.03
CA GLY A 166 -0.55 -24.64 -6.71
C GLY A 166 -1.75 -25.09 -5.87
N LEU A 167 -2.99 -24.68 -6.19
CA LEU A 167 -4.20 -25.23 -5.60
C LEU A 167 -4.71 -26.43 -6.41
N LYS A 168 -5.06 -27.51 -5.69
CA LYS A 168 -5.64 -28.71 -6.33
C LYS A 168 -7.09 -28.53 -6.74
N THR A 169 -7.83 -27.68 -6.03
CA THR A 169 -9.25 -27.38 -6.27
C THR A 169 -9.50 -25.89 -6.03
N PRO A 170 -10.51 -25.30 -6.68
CA PRO A 170 -10.94 -23.94 -6.39
C PRO A 170 -11.28 -23.75 -4.91
N ARG A 171 -11.09 -22.54 -4.42
CA ARG A 171 -11.40 -22.12 -3.05
C ARG A 171 -12.44 -21.02 -3.06
N ALA A 172 -13.27 -20.99 -2.04
CA ALA A 172 -14.17 -19.89 -1.79
C ALA A 172 -13.41 -18.59 -1.54
N GLY A 173 -13.91 -17.50 -2.09
CA GLY A 173 -13.38 -16.16 -1.92
C GLY A 173 -14.46 -15.18 -1.53
N LEU A 174 -14.06 -14.09 -0.90
CA LEU A 174 -14.92 -12.99 -0.48
C LEU A 174 -14.40 -11.67 -1.07
N SER A 175 -15.28 -10.97 -1.76
CA SER A 175 -14.94 -9.72 -2.45
C SER A 175 -15.14 -8.52 -1.54
N ILE A 176 -14.02 -7.83 -1.24
CA ILE A 176 -13.93 -6.67 -0.34
C ILE A 176 -13.49 -5.43 -1.14
N SER A 177 -14.09 -4.29 -0.86
CA SER A 177 -13.68 -2.99 -1.34
C SER A 177 -12.93 -2.21 -0.27
N MET A 178 -11.76 -1.71 -0.63
CA MET A 178 -11.01 -0.66 0.09
C MET A 178 -10.94 0.64 -0.75
N GLY A 179 -11.97 0.88 -1.59
CA GLY A 179 -11.91 1.87 -2.66
C GLY A 179 -11.43 1.26 -3.98
N ASN A 180 -10.69 0.17 -3.91
CA ASN A 180 -10.30 -0.71 -5.00
C ASN A 180 -10.72 -2.17 -4.68
N PRO A 181 -10.87 -3.05 -5.68
CA PRO A 181 -11.39 -4.39 -5.48
C PRO A 181 -10.33 -5.37 -5.00
N HIS A 182 -10.71 -6.17 -4.02
CA HIS A 182 -9.93 -7.27 -3.45
C HIS A 182 -10.78 -8.54 -3.37
N THR A 183 -10.16 -9.69 -3.59
CA THR A 183 -10.76 -11.00 -3.38
C THR A 183 -9.89 -11.78 -2.41
N VAL A 184 -10.43 -12.07 -1.23
CA VAL A 184 -9.69 -12.72 -0.14
C VAL A 184 -10.06 -14.19 -0.08
N VAL A 185 -9.04 -15.05 -0.03
CA VAL A 185 -9.16 -16.51 0.00
C VAL A 185 -8.45 -17.06 1.23
N MET A 186 -9.21 -17.73 2.10
CA MET A 186 -8.65 -18.42 3.27
C MET A 186 -8.11 -19.78 2.88
N LEU A 187 -6.87 -20.06 3.26
CA LEU A 187 -6.23 -21.37 3.13
C LEU A 187 -6.07 -22.04 4.50
N GLY A 188 -6.08 -23.35 4.52
CA GLY A 188 -6.05 -24.11 5.77
C GLY A 188 -4.64 -24.37 6.33
N SER A 189 -3.56 -23.95 5.66
CA SER A 189 -2.19 -24.18 6.14
C SER A 189 -1.15 -23.35 5.39
N ASP A 190 -0.04 -23.08 6.05
CA ASP A 190 1.13 -22.40 5.49
C ASP A 190 1.69 -23.11 4.25
N GLY A 191 1.77 -24.42 4.26
CA GLY A 191 2.28 -25.17 3.12
C GLY A 191 1.46 -25.00 1.85
N LYS A 192 0.16 -24.71 1.96
CA LYS A 192 -0.68 -24.35 0.81
C LYS A 192 -0.38 -22.94 0.32
N LEU A 193 -0.15 -22.00 1.24
CA LEU A 193 0.22 -20.63 0.91
C LEU A 193 1.58 -20.59 0.20
N ASP A 194 2.57 -21.28 0.74
CA ASP A 194 3.92 -21.33 0.19
C ASP A 194 4.00 -22.05 -1.17
N GLY A 195 3.11 -23.00 -1.41
CA GLY A 195 3.02 -23.76 -2.65
C GLY A 195 2.35 -23.03 -3.83
N LEU A 196 1.83 -21.81 -3.64
CA LEU A 196 1.20 -21.04 -4.70
C LEU A 196 2.23 -20.45 -5.68
N ASP A 197 1.94 -20.52 -6.97
CA ASP A 197 2.60 -19.74 -8.02
C ASP A 197 1.72 -18.53 -8.37
N LEU A 198 2.02 -17.38 -7.73
CA LEU A 198 1.30 -16.13 -7.94
C LEU A 198 1.93 -15.23 -9.03
N HIS A 199 2.93 -15.71 -9.76
CA HIS A 199 3.33 -15.10 -11.03
C HIS A 199 2.25 -15.30 -12.09
N SER A 200 1.49 -16.41 -11.97
CA SER A 200 0.33 -16.69 -12.81
C SER A 200 -0.93 -16.04 -12.23
N LEU A 201 -1.72 -15.39 -13.10
CA LEU A 201 -2.97 -14.73 -12.72
C LEU A 201 -3.97 -15.75 -12.12
N PRO A 202 -4.42 -15.59 -10.87
CA PRO A 202 -5.52 -16.37 -10.33
C PRO A 202 -6.83 -16.14 -11.11
N GLN A 203 -7.64 -17.16 -11.25
CA GLN A 203 -8.94 -17.09 -11.92
C GLN A 203 -10.04 -16.95 -10.88
N VAL A 204 -10.86 -15.91 -10.99
CA VAL A 204 -12.00 -15.64 -10.12
C VAL A 204 -13.29 -15.86 -10.89
N ASN A 205 -14.22 -16.64 -10.32
CA ASN A 205 -15.50 -16.95 -10.93
C ASN A 205 -16.67 -16.68 -9.94
N PRO A 206 -17.61 -15.77 -10.25
CA PRO A 206 -17.72 -14.96 -11.48
C PRO A 206 -16.54 -14.00 -11.67
N ALA A 207 -16.13 -13.78 -12.91
CA ALA A 207 -15.03 -12.89 -13.23
C ALA A 207 -15.40 -11.43 -12.90
N PRO A 208 -14.62 -10.72 -12.05
CA PRO A 208 -14.84 -9.31 -11.78
C PRO A 208 -14.67 -8.47 -13.06
N VAL A 209 -15.58 -7.52 -13.31
CA VAL A 209 -15.63 -6.73 -14.57
C VAL A 209 -14.31 -6.00 -14.84
N ASN A 210 -13.68 -5.44 -13.81
CA ASN A 210 -12.44 -4.68 -13.94
C ASN A 210 -11.23 -5.40 -13.30
N GLY A 211 -11.34 -6.71 -13.09
CA GLY A 211 -10.34 -7.48 -12.36
C GLY A 211 -10.35 -7.19 -10.85
N THR A 212 -9.47 -7.84 -10.13
CA THR A 212 -9.35 -7.73 -8.68
C THR A 212 -7.91 -8.05 -8.24
N ASN A 213 -7.50 -7.51 -7.10
CA ASN A 213 -6.35 -8.04 -6.37
C ASN A 213 -6.80 -9.31 -5.66
N VAL A 214 -5.95 -10.32 -5.59
CA VAL A 214 -6.30 -11.60 -4.95
C VAL A 214 -5.32 -11.87 -3.81
N GLU A 215 -5.85 -11.88 -2.60
CA GLU A 215 -5.12 -12.13 -1.37
C GLU A 215 -5.39 -13.55 -0.87
N PHE A 216 -4.33 -14.33 -0.68
CA PHE A 216 -4.40 -15.65 -0.06
C PHE A 216 -3.88 -15.54 1.37
N VAL A 217 -4.68 -16.00 2.33
CA VAL A 217 -4.41 -15.81 3.76
C VAL A 217 -4.44 -17.13 4.51
N VAL A 218 -3.62 -17.19 5.57
CA VAL A 218 -3.61 -18.28 6.55
C VAL A 218 -3.61 -17.66 7.93
N PRO A 219 -4.49 -18.07 8.85
CA PRO A 219 -4.43 -17.64 10.23
C PRO A 219 -3.11 -18.10 10.89
N VAL A 220 -2.58 -17.26 11.77
CA VAL A 220 -1.39 -17.53 12.57
C VAL A 220 -1.78 -17.52 14.05
N ASP A 221 -1.40 -18.56 14.77
CA ASP A 221 -1.52 -18.57 16.22
C ASP A 221 -0.41 -17.69 16.83
N LEU A 222 -0.84 -16.72 17.64
CA LEU A 222 0.09 -15.89 18.41
C LEU A 222 0.27 -16.49 19.80
N ASP A 223 1.52 -16.71 20.22
CA ASP A 223 1.86 -16.95 21.60
C ASP A 223 1.73 -15.64 22.40
N VAL A 224 0.49 -15.30 22.78
CA VAL A 224 0.21 -14.04 23.50
C VAL A 224 0.25 -14.34 25.01
N GLU A 225 1.36 -14.09 25.65
CA GLU A 225 1.50 -14.20 27.10
C GLU A 225 0.67 -13.16 27.88
N SER A 226 0.04 -12.17 27.20
CA SER A 226 -0.46 -10.97 27.87
C SER A 226 -1.96 -10.70 27.75
N GLY A 227 -2.80 -11.65 27.34
CA GLY A 227 -4.25 -11.42 27.21
C GLY A 227 -4.65 -10.32 26.21
N ALA A 228 -3.74 -9.89 25.33
CA ALA A 228 -4.06 -8.96 24.25
C ALA A 228 -4.94 -9.67 23.22
N HIS A 229 -6.06 -9.05 22.87
CA HIS A 229 -7.00 -9.56 21.87
C HIS A 229 -6.58 -9.07 20.47
N VAL A 230 -5.57 -9.74 19.88
CA VAL A 230 -4.99 -9.43 18.58
C VAL A 230 -5.03 -10.66 17.69
N GLY A 231 -5.49 -10.51 16.46
CA GLY A 231 -5.43 -11.55 15.44
C GLY A 231 -4.15 -11.47 14.61
N ALA A 232 -3.79 -12.58 13.96
CA ALA A 232 -2.69 -12.58 13.01
C ALA A 232 -2.97 -13.47 11.81
N ILE A 233 -2.50 -13.02 10.65
CA ILE A 233 -2.53 -13.78 9.39
C ILE A 233 -1.20 -13.66 8.66
N ARG A 234 -0.87 -14.69 7.89
CA ARG A 234 0.11 -14.60 6.79
C ARG A 234 -0.63 -14.39 5.49
N MET A 235 -0.10 -13.54 4.62
CA MET A 235 -0.72 -13.19 3.35
C MET A 235 0.30 -13.20 2.22
N ARG A 236 -0.12 -13.70 1.06
CA ARG A 236 0.50 -13.44 -0.24
C ARG A 236 -0.55 -12.88 -1.19
N VAL A 237 -0.14 -12.01 -2.10
CA VAL A 237 -1.05 -11.27 -2.98
C VAL A 237 -0.59 -11.31 -4.43
N HIS A 238 -1.55 -11.46 -5.33
CA HIS A 238 -1.41 -11.14 -6.75
C HIS A 238 -2.13 -9.83 -7.03
N GLU A 239 -1.37 -8.76 -7.24
CA GLU A 239 -1.95 -7.45 -7.53
C GLU A 239 -2.42 -7.34 -8.98
N ARG A 240 -3.58 -6.71 -9.15
CA ARG A 240 -4.21 -6.48 -10.45
C ARG A 240 -3.29 -5.70 -11.39
N GLY A 241 -2.96 -6.32 -12.53
CA GLY A 241 -2.10 -5.70 -13.55
C GLY A 241 -0.61 -5.67 -13.24
N VAL A 242 -0.19 -6.20 -12.09
CA VAL A 242 1.22 -6.21 -11.64
C VAL A 242 1.74 -7.62 -11.48
N GLY A 243 1.02 -8.49 -10.77
CA GLY A 243 1.46 -9.81 -10.38
C GLY A 243 1.73 -9.92 -8.87
N GLU A 244 2.53 -10.91 -8.46
CA GLU A 244 2.90 -11.04 -7.06
C GLU A 244 3.81 -9.89 -6.61
N THR A 245 3.45 -9.28 -5.47
CA THR A 245 4.23 -8.22 -4.82
C THR A 245 4.56 -8.60 -3.37
N LEU A 246 5.56 -7.95 -2.79
CA LEU A 246 5.99 -8.21 -1.42
C LEU A 246 5.04 -7.63 -0.36
N SER A 247 4.24 -6.63 -0.73
CA SER A 247 3.31 -5.95 0.16
C SER A 247 2.28 -5.16 -0.62
N CYS A 248 1.00 -5.30 -0.24
CA CYS A 248 -0.10 -4.47 -0.72
C CYS A 248 -0.86 -3.93 0.50
N GLY A 249 -0.84 -2.61 0.71
CA GLY A 249 -1.45 -1.98 1.88
C GLY A 249 -2.96 -2.16 1.95
N THR A 250 -3.68 -1.88 0.85
CA THR A 250 -5.14 -2.11 0.76
C THR A 250 -5.49 -3.59 0.81
N GLY A 251 -4.62 -4.44 0.25
CA GLY A 251 -4.77 -5.89 0.32
C GLY A 251 -4.67 -6.43 1.75
N ALA A 252 -3.73 -5.90 2.56
CA ALA A 252 -3.62 -6.25 3.98
C ALA A 252 -4.88 -5.83 4.76
N CYS A 253 -5.44 -4.65 4.47
CA CYS A 253 -6.70 -4.18 5.05
C CYS A 253 -7.87 -5.09 4.68
N ALA A 254 -8.01 -5.42 3.39
CA ALA A 254 -9.06 -6.31 2.91
C ALA A 254 -8.95 -7.73 3.49
N ALA A 255 -7.73 -8.26 3.57
CA ALA A 255 -7.44 -9.56 4.15
C ALA A 255 -7.82 -9.62 5.64
N ALA A 256 -7.47 -8.61 6.42
CA ALA A 256 -7.86 -8.49 7.82
C ALA A 256 -9.38 -8.35 7.97
N ALA A 257 -10.04 -7.53 7.13
CA ALA A 257 -11.49 -7.35 7.15
C ALA A 257 -12.24 -8.66 6.88
N ALA A 258 -11.86 -9.40 5.86
CA ALA A 258 -12.46 -10.69 5.55
C ALA A 258 -12.23 -11.71 6.68
N THR A 259 -11.00 -11.80 7.19
CA THR A 259 -10.66 -12.74 8.26
C THR A 259 -11.42 -12.42 9.54
N ARG A 260 -11.50 -11.14 9.92
CA ARG A 260 -12.27 -10.67 11.07
C ARG A 260 -13.75 -11.01 10.89
N PHE A 261 -14.31 -10.77 9.72
CA PHE A 261 -15.69 -11.09 9.41
C PHE A 261 -15.98 -12.61 9.58
N TRP A 262 -15.11 -13.47 9.05
CA TRP A 262 -15.25 -14.92 9.22
C TRP A 262 -15.08 -15.39 10.67
N GLY A 263 -14.31 -14.66 11.47
CA GLY A 263 -14.11 -14.91 12.91
C GLY A 263 -15.34 -14.56 13.77
N GLY A 264 -16.29 -13.80 13.23
CA GLY A 264 -17.53 -13.42 13.89
C GLY A 264 -17.36 -12.34 14.96
N GLU A 265 -18.34 -12.21 15.85
CA GLU A 265 -18.43 -11.10 16.84
C GLU A 265 -17.29 -11.07 17.85
N GLU A 266 -16.65 -12.21 18.11
CA GLU A 266 -15.52 -12.30 19.03
C GLU A 266 -14.17 -12.06 18.36
N ALA A 267 -14.14 -11.80 17.05
CA ALA A 267 -12.89 -11.52 16.34
C ALA A 267 -12.31 -10.17 16.82
N PRO A 268 -10.97 -10.09 16.96
CA PRO A 268 -10.32 -8.84 17.40
C PRO A 268 -10.46 -7.72 16.39
N ASP A 269 -10.36 -6.48 16.88
CA ASP A 269 -10.29 -5.30 16.03
C ASP A 269 -8.85 -4.96 15.59
N GLU A 270 -7.86 -5.59 16.21
CA GLU A 270 -6.44 -5.41 15.88
C GLU A 270 -5.86 -6.68 15.25
N TRP A 271 -5.17 -6.52 14.13
CA TRP A 271 -4.60 -7.61 13.35
C TRP A 271 -3.16 -7.35 12.95
N LEU A 272 -2.33 -8.37 13.06
CA LEU A 272 -1.02 -8.41 12.44
C LEU A 272 -1.12 -9.15 11.10
N VAL A 273 -0.66 -8.52 10.04
CA VAL A 273 -0.64 -9.10 8.69
C VAL A 273 0.80 -9.28 8.27
N HIS A 274 1.26 -10.54 8.29
CA HIS A 274 2.60 -10.91 7.85
C HIS A 274 2.60 -11.10 6.33
N VAL A 275 3.32 -10.24 5.63
CA VAL A 275 3.52 -10.28 4.18
C VAL A 275 4.97 -10.61 3.86
N PRO A 276 5.34 -11.01 2.64
CA PRO A 276 6.74 -11.29 2.29
C PRO A 276 7.69 -10.12 2.58
N GLY A 277 7.22 -8.88 2.51
CA GLY A 277 8.01 -7.66 2.77
C GLY A 277 8.10 -7.25 4.24
N GLY A 278 7.40 -7.90 5.17
CA GLY A 278 7.41 -7.54 6.60
C GLY A 278 6.08 -7.77 7.31
N THR A 279 5.82 -6.98 8.35
CA THR A 279 4.59 -7.05 9.12
C THR A 279 3.88 -5.69 9.10
N LEU A 280 2.58 -5.74 8.85
CA LEU A 280 1.67 -4.59 8.92
C LEU A 280 0.70 -4.81 10.08
N ALA A 281 0.31 -3.73 10.75
CA ALA A 281 -0.78 -3.73 11.71
C ALA A 281 -2.02 -3.11 11.09
N VAL A 282 -3.17 -3.74 11.28
CA VAL A 282 -4.47 -3.30 10.78
C VAL A 282 -5.42 -3.18 11.95
N THR A 283 -6.03 -2.01 12.12
CA THR A 283 -6.96 -1.74 13.22
C THR A 283 -8.29 -1.22 12.67
N PHE A 284 -9.40 -1.75 13.16
CA PHE A 284 -10.74 -1.31 12.81
C PHE A 284 -11.22 -0.29 13.84
N VAL A 285 -11.65 0.86 13.37
CA VAL A 285 -12.09 1.99 14.22
C VAL A 285 -13.35 2.64 13.65
N LEU A 286 -14.16 3.25 14.50
CA LEU A 286 -15.27 4.07 14.04
C LEU A 286 -14.71 5.39 13.47
N GLY A 287 -15.00 5.67 12.20
CA GLY A 287 -14.58 6.89 11.53
C GLY A 287 -15.48 8.09 11.85
N PRO A 288 -15.08 9.30 11.40
CA PRO A 288 -15.85 10.53 11.64
C PRO A 288 -17.17 10.60 10.85
N ASP A 289 -17.37 9.71 9.90
CA ASP A 289 -18.55 9.55 9.04
C ASP A 289 -19.52 8.45 9.56
N ASP A 290 -19.28 7.95 10.77
CA ASP A 290 -20.01 6.84 11.39
C ASP A 290 -19.85 5.49 10.65
N LEU A 291 -18.86 5.38 9.74
CA LEU A 291 -18.48 4.14 9.11
C LEU A 291 -17.29 3.49 9.83
N GLU A 292 -17.15 2.18 9.69
CA GLU A 292 -15.98 1.47 10.18
C GLU A 292 -14.80 1.69 9.22
N HIS A 293 -13.78 2.39 9.70
CA HIS A 293 -12.54 2.66 8.98
C HIS A 293 -11.47 1.64 9.31
N VAL A 294 -10.53 1.52 8.40
CA VAL A 294 -9.36 0.64 8.55
C VAL A 294 -8.11 1.50 8.66
N VAL A 295 -7.42 1.41 9.78
CA VAL A 295 -6.13 2.05 10.00
C VAL A 295 -5.03 1.05 9.70
N LEU A 296 -4.13 1.42 8.79
CA LEU A 296 -2.96 0.63 8.40
C LEU A 296 -1.72 1.24 9.02
N ALA A 297 -0.98 0.45 9.78
CA ALA A 297 0.30 0.85 10.33
C ALA A 297 1.42 -0.09 9.87
N GLY A 298 2.62 0.45 9.71
CA GLY A 298 3.78 -0.33 9.34
C GLY A 298 5.05 0.49 9.28
N PRO A 299 6.20 -0.19 9.17
CA PRO A 299 7.50 0.44 9.07
C PRO A 299 7.70 1.10 7.70
N ALA A 300 8.63 2.03 7.67
CA ALA A 300 9.20 2.57 6.45
C ALA A 300 10.70 2.80 6.68
N GLN A 301 11.50 2.63 5.65
CA GLN A 301 12.95 2.72 5.75
C GLN A 301 13.55 3.35 4.50
N MET A 302 14.46 4.32 4.70
CA MET A 302 15.38 4.79 3.65
C MET A 302 16.60 3.86 3.61
N VAL A 303 17.02 3.47 2.40
CA VAL A 303 18.03 2.43 2.19
C VAL A 303 19.36 3.01 1.71
N SER A 304 19.30 3.91 0.73
CA SER A 304 20.50 4.46 0.10
C SER A 304 20.24 5.81 -0.57
N THR A 305 21.31 6.53 -0.79
CA THR A 305 21.36 7.74 -1.60
C THR A 305 22.09 7.44 -2.90
N VAL A 306 21.58 7.92 -4.02
CA VAL A 306 22.07 7.63 -5.38
C VAL A 306 22.23 8.92 -6.16
N VAL A 307 23.32 9.02 -6.95
CA VAL A 307 23.53 10.10 -7.92
C VAL A 307 23.69 9.46 -9.31
N LEU A 308 22.78 9.81 -10.22
CA LEU A 308 22.83 9.35 -11.61
C LEU A 308 23.90 10.12 -12.40
N ARG A 309 24.69 9.40 -13.22
CA ARG A 309 25.84 9.94 -13.97
C ARG A 309 25.63 9.90 -15.47
#